data_a42e617a77bf7a87a9444590dad182b0
#
_entry.id   a42e617a77bf7a87a9444590dad182b0
#
_cell.length_a   1.000
_cell.length_b   1.000
_cell.length_c   1.000
_cell.angle_alpha   90.00
_cell.angle_beta   90.00
_cell.angle_gamma   90.00
#
_symmetry.space_group_name_H-M   'P 1'
#
loop_
_entity.id
_entity.type
_entity.pdbx_description
1 polymer ?
#
loop_
_entity_poly.entity_id
_entity_poly.type
_entity_poly.pdbx_seq_one_letter_code
_entity_poly.pdbx_strand_id
1 'polypeptide(L)'
;MSFKKLLPPIKNALQSLKIDTPTSFQKLLIPKIKSGVDVIAIAEEGAGKTTTLIINTIQKLNGVAYEDVPRALILVQNKEAALALEEEFNKFTKYTDLRIFCAYEESTIQFQKDTIYTGVDIVIGTPKRLNKIYFQNGINLTGLQMLLIEDADFLEGTSFHTEIHRIAESLNKCQFVVFSNNYTSKIEKLQDLFLEHAEVIEL
;
A
#
# COMPACT_ATOMS: atom_id res chain seq x y z
N MET A 1 16.19 4.46 16.59
CA MET A 1 14.75 4.33 16.88
C MET A 1 14.46 2.85 17.00
N SER A 2 13.65 2.41 17.91
CA SER A 2 13.28 1.00 18.04
C SER A 2 11.80 0.84 17.68
N PHE A 3 11.34 -0.37 17.42
CA PHE A 3 9.91 -0.67 17.20
C PHE A 3 8.99 -0.39 18.41
N LYS A 4 9.50 0.29 19.45
CA LYS A 4 8.78 0.53 20.74
C LYS A 4 7.44 1.25 20.58
N LYS A 5 7.31 2.14 19.58
CA LYS A 5 6.10 2.96 19.36
C LYS A 5 5.09 2.35 18.38
N LEU A 6 5.28 1.09 17.98
CA LEU A 6 4.33 0.37 17.15
C LEU A 6 3.21 -0.25 17.97
N LEU A 7 2.09 -0.55 17.31
CA LEU A 7 0.97 -1.26 17.93
C LEU A 7 1.40 -2.63 18.49
N PRO A 8 0.78 -3.12 19.57
CA PRO A 8 1.09 -4.43 20.12
C PRO A 8 1.01 -5.58 19.11
N PRO A 9 -0.02 -5.68 18.24
CA PRO A 9 -0.08 -6.73 17.21
C PRO A 9 1.14 -6.76 16.29
N ILE A 10 1.61 -5.58 15.86
CA ILE A 10 2.80 -5.47 15.01
C ILE A 10 4.05 -5.94 15.74
N LYS A 11 4.20 -5.58 17.02
CA LYS A 11 5.35 -6.04 17.85
C LYS A 11 5.35 -7.56 18.00
N ASN A 12 4.19 -8.16 18.24
CA ASN A 12 4.04 -9.60 18.35
C ASN A 12 4.41 -10.29 17.02
N ALA A 13 3.99 -9.73 15.88
CA ALA A 13 4.36 -10.22 14.56
C ALA A 13 5.86 -10.13 14.32
N LEU A 14 6.49 -8.98 14.58
CA LEU A 14 7.94 -8.79 14.46
C LEU A 14 8.72 -9.79 15.31
N GLN A 15 8.30 -10.01 16.55
CA GLN A 15 8.91 -10.99 17.45
C GLN A 15 8.79 -12.41 16.88
N SER A 16 7.62 -12.80 16.38
CA SER A 16 7.39 -14.13 15.79
C SER A 16 8.25 -14.35 14.53
N LEU A 17 8.52 -13.27 13.78
CA LEU A 17 9.37 -13.27 12.57
C LEU A 17 10.86 -13.09 12.89
N LYS A 18 11.24 -12.95 14.17
CA LYS A 18 12.63 -12.71 14.62
C LYS A 18 13.23 -11.43 14.02
N ILE A 19 12.40 -10.40 13.83
CA ILE A 19 12.82 -9.07 13.36
C ILE A 19 12.98 -8.17 14.59
N ASP A 20 14.17 -8.14 15.15
CA ASP A 20 14.43 -7.50 16.45
C ASP A 20 14.72 -5.98 16.30
N THR A 21 15.35 -5.61 15.20
CA THR A 21 15.82 -4.23 14.98
C THR A 21 15.44 -3.71 13.61
N PRO A 22 14.97 -2.45 13.52
CA PRO A 22 14.69 -1.84 12.22
C PRO A 22 15.96 -1.54 11.43
N THR A 23 15.90 -1.67 10.11
CA THR A 23 16.95 -1.21 9.19
C THR A 23 17.09 0.32 9.26
N SER A 24 18.13 0.90 8.64
CA SER A 24 18.28 2.35 8.52
C SER A 24 17.10 2.98 7.79
N PHE A 25 16.65 2.35 6.72
CA PHE A 25 15.46 2.73 5.94
C PHE A 25 14.20 2.76 6.83
N GLN A 26 13.93 1.69 7.56
CA GLN A 26 12.76 1.59 8.45
C GLN A 26 12.79 2.61 9.58
N LYS A 27 13.98 2.90 10.15
CA LYS A 27 14.15 3.92 11.20
C LYS A 27 13.74 5.31 10.72
N LEU A 28 14.02 5.62 9.46
CA LEU A 28 13.70 6.91 8.85
C LEU A 28 12.24 6.97 8.39
N LEU A 29 11.79 5.97 7.65
CA LEU A 29 10.50 6.00 6.96
C LEU A 29 9.28 5.76 7.86
N ILE A 30 9.36 4.81 8.82
CA ILE A 30 8.20 4.48 9.68
C ILE A 30 7.65 5.72 10.40
N PRO A 31 8.46 6.56 11.06
CA PRO A 31 7.93 7.75 11.71
C PRO A 31 7.41 8.81 10.75
N LYS A 32 8.03 8.95 9.57
CA LYS A 32 7.59 9.91 8.55
C LYS A 32 6.22 9.53 7.98
N ILE A 33 6.06 8.30 7.52
CA ILE A 33 4.76 7.83 7.02
C ILE A 33 3.71 7.90 8.13
N LYS A 34 4.05 7.53 9.37
CA LYS A 34 3.14 7.65 10.51
C LYS A 34 2.70 9.09 10.79
N SER A 35 3.48 10.11 10.47
CA SER A 35 3.10 11.52 10.64
C SER A 35 2.04 11.99 9.65
N GLY A 36 1.76 11.22 8.59
CA GLY A 36 0.73 11.50 7.60
C GLY A 36 1.22 12.27 6.36
N VAL A 37 2.53 12.52 6.24
CA VAL A 37 3.10 13.14 5.02
C VAL A 37 3.12 12.15 3.85
N ASP A 38 2.96 12.64 2.65
CA ASP A 38 3.16 11.87 1.43
C ASP A 38 4.64 11.63 1.21
N VAL A 39 4.99 10.41 0.79
CA VAL A 39 6.39 10.00 0.69
C VAL A 39 6.65 9.24 -0.62
N ILE A 40 7.74 9.60 -1.29
CA ILE A 40 8.37 8.80 -2.34
C ILE A 40 9.69 8.27 -1.75
N ALA A 41 9.76 6.97 -1.52
CA ALA A 41 10.86 6.31 -0.84
C ALA A 41 11.66 5.43 -1.82
N ILE A 42 12.90 5.83 -2.07
CA ILE A 42 13.82 5.17 -2.99
C ILE A 42 14.89 4.45 -2.18
N ALA A 43 15.05 3.15 -2.40
CA ALA A 43 16.10 2.37 -1.77
C ALA A 43 16.32 1.04 -2.52
N GLU A 44 17.52 0.49 -2.40
CA GLU A 44 17.88 -0.80 -3.00
C GLU A 44 16.99 -1.95 -2.51
N GLU A 45 17.00 -3.05 -3.24
CA GLU A 45 16.36 -4.28 -2.83
C GLU A 45 16.94 -4.76 -1.48
N GLY A 46 16.08 -5.30 -0.60
CA GLY A 46 16.51 -5.71 0.74
C GLY A 46 16.54 -4.61 1.80
N ALA A 47 16.34 -3.33 1.45
CA ALA A 47 16.29 -2.23 2.44
C ALA A 47 15.13 -2.34 3.44
N GLY A 48 14.12 -3.17 3.15
CA GLY A 48 12.95 -3.38 4.01
C GLY A 48 11.73 -2.53 3.60
N LYS A 49 11.60 -2.20 2.31
CA LYS A 49 10.48 -1.44 1.75
C LYS A 49 9.13 -2.11 2.03
N THR A 50 8.97 -3.37 1.63
CA THR A 50 7.73 -4.14 1.84
C THR A 50 7.32 -4.23 3.31
N THR A 51 8.28 -4.52 4.20
CA THR A 51 8.01 -4.53 5.66
C THR A 51 7.59 -3.15 6.16
N THR A 52 8.20 -2.06 5.64
CA THR A 52 7.83 -0.68 5.99
C THR A 52 6.41 -0.35 5.53
N LEU A 53 6.04 -0.75 4.31
CA LEU A 53 4.69 -0.63 3.77
C LEU A 53 3.67 -1.31 4.69
N ILE A 54 3.89 -2.58 5.01
CA ILE A 54 2.99 -3.40 5.84
C ILE A 54 2.82 -2.79 7.23
N ILE A 55 3.93 -2.47 7.92
CA ILE A 55 3.91 -1.88 9.27
C ILE A 55 3.10 -0.58 9.28
N ASN A 56 3.33 0.32 8.31
CA ASN A 56 2.64 1.60 8.28
C ASN A 56 1.17 1.47 7.92
N THR A 57 0.81 0.55 7.03
CA THR A 57 -0.58 0.26 6.70
C THR A 57 -1.33 -0.25 7.93
N ILE A 58 -0.83 -1.26 8.63
CA ILE A 58 -1.46 -1.79 9.84
C ILE A 58 -1.52 -0.72 10.94
N GLN A 59 -0.45 0.07 11.10
CA GLN A 59 -0.38 1.16 12.09
C GLN A 59 -1.41 2.25 11.79
N LYS A 60 -1.62 2.62 10.53
CA LYS A 60 -2.61 3.62 10.10
C LYS A 60 -4.03 3.15 10.35
N LEU A 61 -4.30 1.87 10.08
CA LEU A 61 -5.60 1.24 10.27
C LEU A 61 -5.85 0.78 11.71
N ASN A 62 -4.94 1.07 12.65
CA ASN A 62 -4.97 0.65 14.06
C ASN A 62 -5.05 -0.87 14.28
N GLY A 63 -4.77 -1.68 13.25
CA GLY A 63 -4.82 -3.14 13.33
C GLY A 63 -6.20 -3.72 13.59
N VAL A 64 -7.28 -2.99 13.29
CA VAL A 64 -8.67 -3.37 13.60
C VAL A 64 -9.52 -3.23 12.34
N ALA A 65 -10.38 -4.23 12.06
CA ALA A 65 -11.40 -4.13 11.01
C ALA A 65 -12.41 -3.03 11.36
N TYR A 66 -12.85 -2.31 10.34
CA TYR A 66 -13.78 -1.19 10.56
C TYR A 66 -14.66 -0.96 9.33
N GLU A 67 -15.98 -0.96 9.53
CA GLU A 67 -16.99 -0.80 8.45
C GLU A 67 -16.80 -1.79 7.29
N ASP A 68 -17.43 -1.51 6.15
CA ASP A 68 -17.39 -2.38 4.96
C ASP A 68 -16.76 -1.68 3.74
N VAL A 69 -15.94 -0.66 3.98
CA VAL A 69 -15.23 0.08 2.91
C VAL A 69 -13.73 -0.05 3.07
N PRO A 70 -12.97 -0.19 1.99
CA PRO A 70 -11.53 -0.22 2.03
C PRO A 70 -10.93 1.08 2.58
N ARG A 71 -9.92 0.93 3.43
CA ARG A 71 -9.18 2.04 4.04
C ARG A 71 -7.73 2.15 3.54
N ALA A 72 -7.20 1.09 2.94
CA ALA A 72 -5.93 1.11 2.23
C ALA A 72 -6.06 0.45 0.86
N LEU A 73 -5.46 1.07 -0.15
CA LEU A 73 -5.35 0.57 -1.51
C LEU A 73 -3.87 0.44 -1.85
N ILE A 74 -3.44 -0.75 -2.27
CA ILE A 74 -2.04 -1.02 -2.59
C ILE A 74 -1.93 -1.47 -4.04
N LEU A 75 -1.17 -0.71 -4.81
CA LEU A 75 -0.93 -0.96 -6.22
C LEU A 75 0.32 -1.81 -6.41
N VAL A 76 0.18 -2.86 -7.19
CA VAL A 76 1.24 -3.82 -7.53
C VAL A 76 1.27 -4.10 -9.02
N GLN A 77 2.38 -4.63 -9.51
CA GLN A 77 2.59 -4.86 -10.93
C GLN A 77 1.60 -5.86 -11.57
N ASN A 78 1.40 -7.01 -10.91
CA ASN A 78 0.68 -8.16 -11.44
C ASN A 78 0.09 -9.01 -10.31
N LYS A 79 -0.57 -10.11 -10.68
CA LYS A 79 -1.17 -11.08 -9.77
C LYS A 79 -0.14 -11.70 -8.81
N GLU A 80 1.01 -12.09 -9.34
CA GLU A 80 2.06 -12.75 -8.57
C GLU A 80 2.56 -11.82 -7.45
N ALA A 81 2.76 -10.54 -7.75
CA ALA A 81 3.12 -9.53 -6.76
C ALA A 81 1.99 -9.30 -5.75
N ALA A 82 0.73 -9.31 -6.17
CA ALA A 82 -0.41 -9.18 -5.26
C ALA A 82 -0.47 -10.32 -4.26
N LEU A 83 -0.34 -11.56 -4.72
CA LEU A 83 -0.39 -12.76 -3.86
C LEU A 83 0.83 -12.85 -2.95
N ALA A 84 2.01 -12.51 -3.44
CA ALA A 84 3.24 -12.46 -2.62
C ALA A 84 3.11 -11.40 -1.51
N LEU A 85 2.59 -10.22 -1.82
CA LEU A 85 2.38 -9.18 -0.82
C LEU A 85 1.30 -9.56 0.20
N GLU A 86 0.22 -10.22 -0.22
CA GLU A 86 -0.81 -10.75 0.68
C GLU A 86 -0.21 -11.76 1.65
N GLU A 87 0.64 -12.68 1.17
CA GLU A 87 1.35 -13.65 2.01
C GLU A 87 2.23 -12.95 3.07
N GLU A 88 2.95 -11.91 2.67
CA GLU A 88 3.74 -11.10 3.60
C GLU A 88 2.83 -10.37 4.62
N PHE A 89 1.72 -9.77 4.18
CA PHE A 89 0.74 -9.18 5.09
C PHE A 89 0.20 -10.18 6.11
N ASN A 90 -0.13 -11.40 5.69
CA ASN A 90 -0.67 -12.44 6.57
C ASN A 90 0.26 -12.78 7.72
N LYS A 91 1.58 -12.66 7.55
CA LYS A 91 2.56 -12.83 8.63
C LYS A 91 2.43 -11.75 9.71
N PHE A 92 2.08 -10.52 9.33
CA PHE A 92 1.95 -9.37 10.22
C PHE A 92 0.54 -9.17 10.77
N THR A 93 -0.49 -9.61 10.05
CA THR A 93 -1.88 -9.44 10.46
C THR A 93 -2.42 -10.56 11.34
N LYS A 94 -1.61 -11.59 11.62
CA LYS A 94 -1.97 -12.73 12.46
C LYS A 94 -2.58 -12.37 13.83
N TYR A 95 -2.25 -11.20 14.36
CA TYR A 95 -2.73 -10.70 15.65
C TYR A 95 -3.70 -9.53 15.49
N THR A 96 -4.32 -9.39 14.32
CA THR A 96 -5.31 -8.36 13.98
C THR A 96 -6.55 -9.03 13.39
N ASP A 97 -7.62 -8.27 13.17
CA ASP A 97 -8.81 -8.70 12.45
C ASP A 97 -8.94 -8.01 11.08
N LEU A 98 -7.86 -7.39 10.59
CA LEU A 98 -7.84 -6.74 9.27
C LEU A 98 -8.13 -7.73 8.14
N ARG A 99 -9.04 -7.35 7.26
CA ARG A 99 -9.48 -8.12 6.11
C ARG A 99 -8.74 -7.65 4.87
N ILE A 100 -8.05 -8.57 4.18
CA ILE A 100 -7.23 -8.30 3.01
C ILE A 100 -7.85 -9.00 1.80
N PHE A 101 -7.82 -8.36 0.65
CA PHE A 101 -8.28 -8.94 -0.60
C PHE A 101 -7.39 -8.54 -1.77
N CYS A 102 -7.10 -9.52 -2.67
CA CYS A 102 -6.33 -9.31 -3.89
C CYS A 102 -7.23 -9.22 -5.13
N ALA A 103 -7.07 -8.14 -5.90
CA ALA A 103 -7.82 -7.87 -7.14
C ALA A 103 -6.89 -7.84 -8.36
N TYR A 104 -7.07 -8.79 -9.29
CA TYR A 104 -6.24 -8.95 -10.48
C TYR A 104 -7.05 -9.50 -11.67
N GLU A 105 -6.49 -9.49 -12.88
CA GLU A 105 -7.21 -9.68 -14.12
C GLU A 105 -7.77 -11.10 -14.34
N GLU A 106 -7.14 -12.14 -13.81
CA GLU A 106 -7.53 -13.55 -14.04
C GLU A 106 -8.78 -13.98 -13.26
N SER A 107 -9.21 -13.18 -12.29
CA SER A 107 -10.48 -13.41 -11.61
C SER A 107 -11.62 -12.62 -12.24
N THR A 108 -12.86 -13.09 -12.11
CA THR A 108 -14.01 -12.37 -12.65
C THR A 108 -14.23 -11.07 -11.88
N ILE A 109 -14.59 -10.01 -12.59
CA ILE A 109 -14.80 -8.71 -11.98
C ILE A 109 -15.98 -8.72 -10.99
N GLN A 110 -17.04 -9.49 -11.30
CA GLN A 110 -18.21 -9.58 -10.45
C GLN A 110 -17.85 -10.21 -9.09
N PHE A 111 -17.13 -11.33 -9.10
CA PHE A 111 -16.66 -11.96 -7.87
C PHE A 111 -15.84 -10.99 -7.01
N GLN A 112 -14.95 -10.21 -7.61
CA GLN A 112 -14.12 -9.25 -6.87
C GLN A 112 -14.95 -8.10 -6.30
N LYS A 113 -15.95 -7.60 -7.05
CA LYS A 113 -16.89 -6.58 -6.55
C LYS A 113 -17.69 -7.11 -5.36
N ASP A 114 -18.23 -8.33 -5.49
CA ASP A 114 -19.02 -8.95 -4.42
C ASP A 114 -18.19 -9.17 -3.16
N THR A 115 -16.93 -9.63 -3.33
CA THR A 115 -16.01 -9.81 -2.20
C THR A 115 -15.67 -8.47 -1.52
N ILE A 116 -15.38 -7.42 -2.29
CA ILE A 116 -15.12 -6.08 -1.73
C ILE A 116 -16.35 -5.56 -0.99
N TYR A 117 -17.55 -5.80 -1.53
CA TYR A 117 -18.81 -5.38 -0.92
C TYR A 117 -19.11 -6.07 0.41
N THR A 118 -18.62 -7.30 0.62
CA THR A 118 -18.78 -8.00 1.92
C THR A 118 -17.95 -7.40 3.05
N GLY A 119 -17.08 -6.44 2.73
CA GLY A 119 -16.25 -5.71 3.66
C GLY A 119 -14.79 -6.18 3.67
N VAL A 120 -13.90 -5.30 3.22
CA VAL A 120 -12.45 -5.47 3.27
C VAL A 120 -11.80 -4.17 3.73
N ASP A 121 -10.68 -4.27 4.43
CA ASP A 121 -9.94 -3.11 4.95
C ASP A 121 -8.79 -2.71 4.04
N ILE A 122 -8.14 -3.70 3.42
CA ILE A 122 -6.97 -3.53 2.55
C ILE A 122 -7.25 -4.23 1.22
N VAL A 123 -7.18 -3.49 0.12
CA VAL A 123 -7.24 -4.07 -1.24
C VAL A 123 -5.87 -3.94 -1.89
N ILE A 124 -5.31 -5.06 -2.32
CA ILE A 124 -4.07 -5.14 -3.09
C ILE A 124 -4.45 -5.46 -4.53
N GLY A 125 -3.93 -4.73 -5.51
CA GLY A 125 -4.28 -5.05 -6.89
C GLY A 125 -3.53 -4.28 -7.95
N THR A 126 -3.73 -4.71 -9.20
CA THR A 126 -3.14 -4.04 -10.35
C THR A 126 -3.86 -2.72 -10.65
N PRO A 127 -3.17 -1.68 -11.10
CA PRO A 127 -3.80 -0.40 -11.44
C PRO A 127 -4.97 -0.55 -12.41
N LYS A 128 -4.78 -1.37 -13.44
CA LYS A 128 -5.79 -1.63 -14.48
C LYS A 128 -7.05 -2.27 -13.91
N ARG A 129 -6.88 -3.30 -13.05
CA ARG A 129 -8.03 -4.00 -12.44
C ARG A 129 -8.77 -3.10 -11.47
N LEU A 130 -8.06 -2.41 -10.60
CA LEU A 130 -8.66 -1.52 -9.60
C LEU A 130 -9.41 -0.36 -10.25
N ASN A 131 -8.84 0.24 -11.29
CA ASN A 131 -9.51 1.26 -12.09
C ASN A 131 -10.81 0.73 -12.71
N LYS A 132 -10.79 -0.50 -13.27
CA LYS A 132 -11.99 -1.12 -13.83
C LYS A 132 -13.07 -1.40 -12.79
N ILE A 133 -12.68 -1.88 -11.60
CA ILE A 133 -13.62 -2.11 -10.48
C ILE A 133 -14.22 -0.77 -10.04
N TYR A 134 -13.40 0.27 -9.90
CA TYR A 134 -13.83 1.62 -9.51
C TYR A 134 -14.86 2.19 -10.49
N PHE A 135 -14.58 2.19 -11.80
CA PHE A 135 -15.52 2.66 -12.81
C PHE A 135 -16.83 1.88 -12.89
N GLN A 136 -16.85 0.66 -12.43
CA GLN A 136 -18.06 -0.15 -12.34
C GLN A 136 -18.76 -0.05 -10.97
N ASN A 137 -18.43 0.97 -10.16
CA ASN A 137 -18.95 1.18 -8.82
C ASN A 137 -18.79 -0.07 -7.91
N GLY A 138 -17.70 -0.82 -8.11
CA GLY A 138 -17.42 -2.04 -7.36
C GLY A 138 -16.52 -1.83 -6.14
N ILE A 139 -16.03 -0.61 -5.91
CA ILE A 139 -15.25 -0.24 -4.75
C ILE A 139 -15.61 1.18 -4.32
N ASN A 140 -15.88 1.34 -3.04
CA ASN A 140 -16.14 2.65 -2.44
C ASN A 140 -14.85 3.18 -1.82
N LEU A 141 -14.30 4.27 -2.36
CA LEU A 141 -13.04 4.87 -1.91
C LEU A 141 -13.21 6.03 -0.91
N THR A 142 -14.44 6.32 -0.46
CA THR A 142 -14.71 7.44 0.46
C THR A 142 -14.05 7.29 1.82
N GLY A 143 -13.79 6.06 2.26
CA GLY A 143 -13.11 5.71 3.51
C GLY A 143 -11.60 5.55 3.37
N LEU A 144 -11.04 5.74 2.16
CA LEU A 144 -9.63 5.47 1.90
C LEU A 144 -8.72 6.43 2.66
N GLN A 145 -7.79 5.90 3.44
CA GLN A 145 -6.82 6.65 4.24
C GLN A 145 -5.41 6.62 3.64
N MET A 146 -5.09 5.56 2.88
CA MET A 146 -3.79 5.39 2.23
C MET A 146 -3.94 4.79 0.83
N LEU A 147 -3.19 5.35 -0.13
CA LEU A 147 -2.89 4.73 -1.42
C LEU A 147 -1.38 4.51 -1.50
N LEU A 148 -0.98 3.25 -1.68
CA LEU A 148 0.42 2.87 -1.71
C LEU A 148 0.78 2.22 -3.04
N ILE A 149 2.02 2.43 -3.50
CA ILE A 149 2.62 1.71 -4.63
C ILE A 149 3.79 0.91 -4.07
N GLU A 150 3.72 -0.42 -4.16
CA GLU A 150 4.67 -1.32 -3.49
C GLU A 150 6.03 -1.33 -4.16
N ASP A 151 6.07 -1.30 -5.48
CA ASP A 151 7.29 -1.24 -6.28
C ASP A 151 7.01 -0.46 -7.57
N ALA A 152 7.35 0.83 -7.59
CA ALA A 152 7.02 1.71 -8.71
C ALA A 152 7.93 1.52 -9.93
N ASP A 153 8.98 0.68 -9.85
CA ASP A 153 9.83 0.36 -11.00
C ASP A 153 9.02 -0.28 -12.13
N PHE A 154 7.91 -0.98 -11.82
CA PHE A 154 7.01 -1.55 -12.82
C PHE A 154 6.30 -0.51 -13.72
N LEU A 155 6.31 0.75 -13.35
CA LEU A 155 5.73 1.82 -14.17
C LEU A 155 6.54 2.09 -15.43
N GLU A 156 7.83 1.71 -15.44
CA GLU A 156 8.67 1.79 -16.63
C GLU A 156 8.10 0.89 -17.76
N GLY A 157 8.00 1.45 -18.96
CA GLY A 157 7.44 0.73 -20.10
C GLY A 157 5.93 0.49 -20.07
N THR A 158 5.19 1.02 -19.09
CA THR A 158 3.73 0.88 -18.98
C THR A 158 3.00 2.23 -19.08
N SER A 159 1.68 2.19 -19.25
CA SER A 159 0.80 3.36 -19.19
C SER A 159 0.04 3.48 -17.85
N PHE A 160 0.38 2.70 -16.85
CA PHE A 160 -0.35 2.62 -15.59
C PHE A 160 -0.42 3.93 -14.81
N HIS A 161 0.44 4.90 -15.10
CA HIS A 161 0.32 6.24 -14.51
C HIS A 161 -1.06 6.87 -14.77
N THR A 162 -1.72 6.58 -15.90
CA THR A 162 -3.06 7.09 -16.22
C THR A 162 -4.12 6.46 -15.33
N GLU A 163 -4.05 5.14 -15.11
CA GLU A 163 -4.97 4.41 -14.23
C GLU A 163 -4.80 4.84 -12.77
N ILE A 164 -3.55 5.04 -12.34
CA ILE A 164 -3.23 5.48 -10.98
C ILE A 164 -3.72 6.91 -10.75
N HIS A 165 -3.45 7.82 -11.68
CA HIS A 165 -3.88 9.22 -11.58
C HIS A 165 -5.40 9.34 -11.47
N ARG A 166 -6.17 8.60 -12.27
CA ARG A 166 -7.64 8.60 -12.21
C ARG A 166 -8.19 8.17 -10.86
N ILE A 167 -7.55 7.20 -10.21
CA ILE A 167 -7.92 6.80 -8.85
C ILE A 167 -7.53 7.92 -7.88
N ALA A 168 -6.31 8.44 -7.97
CA ALA A 168 -5.78 9.47 -7.08
C ALA A 168 -6.62 10.77 -7.12
N GLU A 169 -7.04 11.22 -8.30
CA GLU A 169 -7.90 12.40 -8.47
C GLU A 169 -9.26 12.29 -7.76
N SER A 170 -9.75 11.06 -7.54
CA SER A 170 -11.02 10.82 -6.85
C SER A 170 -10.90 10.91 -5.32
N LEU A 171 -9.69 11.02 -4.77
CA LEU A 171 -9.41 10.96 -3.35
C LEU A 171 -9.23 12.36 -2.74
N ASN A 172 -10.04 12.69 -1.72
CA ASN A 172 -10.00 14.02 -1.10
C ASN A 172 -9.02 14.14 0.07
N LYS A 173 -8.84 13.08 0.86
CA LYS A 173 -8.00 13.06 2.07
C LYS A 173 -7.33 11.71 2.21
N CYS A 174 -6.37 11.44 1.35
CA CYS A 174 -5.64 10.18 1.33
C CYS A 174 -4.15 10.46 1.43
N GLN A 175 -3.44 9.67 2.20
CA GLN A 175 -1.98 9.70 2.23
C GLN A 175 -1.43 8.84 1.11
N PHE A 176 -0.47 9.35 0.36
CA PHE A 176 0.19 8.64 -0.72
C PHE A 176 1.59 8.20 -0.31
N VAL A 177 1.93 6.94 -0.59
CA VAL A 177 3.27 6.40 -0.31
C VAL A 177 3.74 5.56 -1.50
N VAL A 178 4.87 5.93 -2.07
CA VAL A 178 5.47 5.24 -3.22
C VAL A 178 6.80 4.65 -2.81
N PHE A 179 6.99 3.36 -3.07
CA PHE A 179 8.27 2.67 -2.89
C PHE A 179 8.83 2.27 -4.24
N SER A 180 10.15 2.44 -4.44
CA SER A 180 10.85 2.07 -5.67
C SER A 180 12.32 1.75 -5.40
N ASN A 181 12.98 1.08 -6.33
CA ASN A 181 14.43 0.93 -6.29
C ASN A 181 15.12 2.15 -6.90
N ASN A 182 14.50 2.77 -7.90
CA ASN A 182 15.06 3.89 -8.63
C ASN A 182 14.06 5.05 -8.71
N TYR A 183 14.57 6.29 -8.74
CA TYR A 183 13.77 7.46 -9.07
C TYR A 183 13.73 7.60 -10.59
N THR A 184 12.59 7.23 -11.18
CA THR A 184 12.40 7.16 -12.63
C THR A 184 11.58 8.34 -13.16
N SER A 185 11.62 8.57 -14.48
CA SER A 185 10.76 9.57 -15.14
C SER A 185 9.26 9.31 -14.93
N LYS A 186 8.87 8.07 -14.64
CA LYS A 186 7.49 7.72 -14.34
C LYS A 186 7.09 8.16 -12.92
N ILE A 187 8.00 8.06 -11.96
CA ILE A 187 7.79 8.56 -10.60
C ILE A 187 7.74 10.09 -10.62
N GLU A 188 8.65 10.76 -11.34
CA GLU A 188 8.61 12.19 -11.55
C GLU A 188 7.26 12.63 -12.10
N LYS A 189 6.73 11.92 -13.10
CA LYS A 189 5.40 12.18 -13.64
C LYS A 189 4.27 11.98 -12.62
N LEU A 190 4.34 11.00 -11.72
CA LEU A 190 3.37 10.87 -10.63
C LEU A 190 3.48 12.05 -9.66
N GLN A 191 4.70 12.51 -9.40
CA GLN A 191 4.96 13.66 -8.55
C GLN A 191 4.30 14.93 -9.13
N ASP A 192 4.47 15.18 -10.42
CA ASP A 192 3.85 16.31 -11.11
C ASP A 192 2.31 16.25 -11.12
N LEU A 193 1.74 15.03 -11.14
CA LEU A 193 0.30 14.84 -11.28
C LEU A 193 -0.48 14.96 -9.96
N PHE A 194 0.02 14.37 -8.87
CA PHE A 194 -0.71 14.33 -7.59
C PHE A 194 0.16 14.19 -6.34
N LEU A 195 1.49 14.17 -6.48
CA LEU A 195 2.45 14.03 -5.38
C LEU A 195 3.39 15.24 -5.26
N GLU A 196 2.95 16.42 -5.70
CA GLU A 196 3.78 17.65 -5.73
C GLU A 196 4.43 17.96 -4.37
N HIS A 197 3.74 17.65 -3.27
CA HIS A 197 4.22 17.93 -1.91
C HIS A 197 4.83 16.71 -1.21
N ALA A 198 5.01 15.59 -1.92
CA ALA A 198 5.59 14.39 -1.34
C ALA A 198 7.07 14.59 -1.01
N GLU A 199 7.48 14.11 0.16
CA GLU A 199 8.91 14.08 0.50
C GLU A 199 9.59 12.94 -0.26
N VAL A 200 10.61 13.27 -1.07
CA VAL A 200 11.47 12.28 -1.74
C VAL A 200 12.60 11.91 -0.78
N ILE A 201 12.75 10.62 -0.52
CA ILE A 201 13.76 10.07 0.40
C ILE A 201 14.52 8.97 -0.31
N GLU A 202 15.81 9.17 -0.50
CA GLU A 202 16.75 8.21 -1.10
C GLU A 202 17.73 7.68 -0.05
N LEU A 203 17.97 6.34 -0.06
CA LEU A 203 18.86 5.65 0.86
C LEU A 203 19.64 4.52 0.16
#